data_fec7037e24b33e44f61ae79934409f60
#
_entry.id   fec7037e24b33e44f61ae79934409f60
#
_cell.length_a   1.000
_cell.length_b   1.000
_cell.length_c   1.000
_cell.angle_alpha   90.00
_cell.angle_beta   90.00
_cell.angle_gamma   90.00
#
_symmetry.space_group_name_H-M   'P 1'
#
loop_
_entity.id
_entity.type
_entity.pdbx_description
1 polymer ?
#
loop_
_entity_poly.entity_id
_entity_poly.type
_entity_poly.pdbx_seq_one_letter_code
_entity_poly.pdbx_strand_id
1 'polypeptide(L)'
;MSVYDNIGFVLKLAKVPKEEIDVRVRKALAIRELDSYLDRKPGLLSGGQRQRVAMGRAIVRQPAAFLMDEPLSNLDAKLRVQMRAEIAALQRDLAVTTIYVTHDQVEAMTMGDRVAVLKDGYLQQVDTPQNLYDRPDNVFVGAFIGSPSMNLYEGQIDISGDGGSVTFGSHRFSLDEHVFAARPGLKGYDGKPVIIGIRPEDFEDAAMVEGVPDNRRLTSRVSLIESLG
;
A
#
# COMPACT_ATOMS: atom_id res chain seq x y z
N MET A 1 -0.80 -8.58 -35.19
CA MET A 1 0.14 -9.48 -34.51
C MET A 1 -0.66 -10.34 -33.55
N SER A 2 -0.37 -11.63 -33.49
CA SER A 2 -0.90 -12.56 -32.47
C SER A 2 -0.32 -12.24 -31.07
N VAL A 3 -0.83 -12.87 -30.03
CA VAL A 3 -0.25 -12.80 -28.67
C VAL A 3 1.20 -13.29 -28.69
N TYR A 4 1.46 -14.43 -29.35
CA TYR A 4 2.79 -14.97 -29.52
C TYR A 4 3.74 -13.95 -30.17
N ASP A 5 3.35 -13.39 -31.32
CA ASP A 5 4.15 -12.39 -32.01
C ASP A 5 4.37 -11.13 -31.18
N ASN A 6 3.37 -10.72 -30.40
CA ASN A 6 3.44 -9.53 -29.55
C ASN A 6 4.48 -9.70 -28.45
N ILE A 7 4.50 -10.86 -27.79
CA ILE A 7 5.48 -11.17 -26.73
C ILE A 7 6.88 -11.32 -27.34
N GLY A 8 7.01 -12.06 -28.46
CA GLY A 8 8.31 -12.32 -29.11
C GLY A 8 8.88 -11.13 -29.90
N PHE A 9 8.09 -10.06 -30.10
CA PHE A 9 8.47 -8.94 -30.97
C PHE A 9 9.79 -8.28 -30.56
N VAL A 10 9.98 -8.03 -29.28
CA VAL A 10 11.22 -7.38 -28.80
C VAL A 10 12.47 -8.26 -28.99
N LEU A 11 12.32 -9.59 -28.92
CA LEU A 11 13.40 -10.52 -29.16
C LEU A 11 13.72 -10.59 -30.67
N LYS A 12 12.70 -10.51 -31.53
CA LYS A 12 12.89 -10.42 -33.00
C LYS A 12 13.69 -9.15 -33.36
N LEU A 13 13.37 -8.01 -32.75
CA LEU A 13 14.13 -6.76 -32.95
C LEU A 13 15.58 -6.87 -32.46
N ALA A 14 15.82 -7.60 -31.38
CA ALA A 14 17.15 -7.88 -30.85
C ALA A 14 17.91 -8.96 -31.66
N LYS A 15 17.31 -9.47 -32.76
CA LYS A 15 17.89 -10.51 -33.64
C LYS A 15 18.22 -11.81 -32.90
N VAL A 16 17.47 -12.16 -31.87
CA VAL A 16 17.59 -13.44 -31.16
C VAL A 16 17.19 -14.59 -32.09
N PRO A 17 17.88 -15.74 -32.06
CA PRO A 17 17.54 -16.91 -32.89
C PRO A 17 16.10 -17.38 -32.67
N LYS A 18 15.44 -17.86 -33.73
CA LYS A 18 14.01 -18.22 -33.74
C LYS A 18 13.69 -19.31 -32.71
N GLU A 19 14.55 -20.29 -32.56
CA GLU A 19 14.40 -21.39 -31.59
C GLU A 19 14.42 -20.85 -30.15
N GLU A 20 15.29 -19.91 -29.87
CA GLU A 20 15.40 -19.27 -28.55
C GLU A 20 14.19 -18.37 -28.27
N ILE A 21 13.69 -17.66 -29.28
CA ILE A 21 12.45 -16.87 -29.16
C ILE A 21 11.29 -17.80 -28.78
N ASP A 22 11.13 -18.95 -29.44
CA ASP A 22 10.05 -19.88 -29.14
C ASP A 22 10.11 -20.39 -27.69
N VAL A 23 11.28 -20.79 -27.22
CA VAL A 23 11.50 -21.24 -25.83
C VAL A 23 11.14 -20.15 -24.82
N ARG A 24 11.66 -18.93 -25.02
CA ARG A 24 11.42 -17.82 -24.09
C ARG A 24 9.95 -17.39 -24.08
N VAL A 25 9.32 -17.31 -25.24
CA VAL A 25 7.90 -16.93 -25.35
C VAL A 25 7.01 -17.98 -24.69
N ARG A 26 7.21 -19.28 -24.95
CA ARG A 26 6.44 -20.34 -24.28
C ARG A 26 6.64 -20.34 -22.78
N LYS A 27 7.86 -20.13 -22.29
CA LYS A 27 8.11 -19.99 -20.86
C LYS A 27 7.35 -18.81 -20.24
N ALA A 28 7.35 -17.65 -20.90
CA ALA A 28 6.61 -16.49 -20.43
C ALA A 28 5.07 -16.69 -20.46
N LEU A 29 4.56 -17.47 -21.41
CA LEU A 29 3.15 -17.80 -21.53
C LEU A 29 2.69 -18.82 -20.48
N ALA A 30 3.48 -19.85 -20.21
CA ALA A 30 3.21 -20.86 -19.20
C ALA A 30 3.07 -20.24 -17.79
N ILE A 31 3.91 -19.27 -17.47
CA ILE A 31 3.85 -18.50 -16.21
C ILE A 31 2.49 -17.75 -16.08
N ARG A 32 1.78 -17.49 -17.19
CA ARG A 32 0.61 -16.59 -17.25
C ARG A 32 -0.68 -17.26 -17.73
N GLU A 33 -0.69 -18.59 -17.86
CA GLU A 33 -1.85 -19.33 -18.35
C GLU A 33 -2.41 -18.76 -19.68
N LEU A 34 -1.52 -18.29 -20.56
CA LEU A 34 -1.88 -17.68 -21.84
C LEU A 34 -1.77 -18.64 -23.02
N ASP A 35 -1.42 -19.90 -22.80
CA ASP A 35 -1.19 -20.88 -23.87
C ASP A 35 -2.39 -21.04 -24.81
N SER A 36 -3.61 -20.96 -24.28
CA SER A 36 -4.84 -21.05 -25.08
C SER A 36 -5.14 -19.82 -25.95
N TYR A 37 -4.35 -18.74 -25.79
CA TYR A 37 -4.59 -17.46 -26.49
C TYR A 37 -3.47 -17.07 -27.47
N LEU A 38 -2.50 -17.94 -27.69
CA LEU A 38 -1.29 -17.72 -28.52
C LEU A 38 -1.60 -17.09 -29.87
N ASP A 39 -2.57 -17.61 -30.57
CA ASP A 39 -2.91 -17.20 -31.94
C ASP A 39 -3.92 -16.04 -31.99
N ARG A 40 -4.48 -15.65 -30.85
CA ARG A 40 -5.45 -14.55 -30.79
C ARG A 40 -4.76 -13.19 -30.92
N LYS A 41 -5.50 -12.22 -31.45
CA LYS A 41 -5.07 -10.82 -31.45
C LYS A 41 -5.37 -10.18 -30.08
N PRO A 42 -4.50 -9.32 -29.53
CA PRO A 42 -4.72 -8.66 -28.22
C PRO A 42 -6.04 -7.91 -28.10
N GLY A 43 -6.57 -7.37 -29.23
CA GLY A 43 -7.87 -6.70 -29.25
C GLY A 43 -9.08 -7.60 -28.94
N LEU A 44 -8.92 -8.93 -29.05
CA LEU A 44 -9.97 -9.93 -28.74
C LEU A 44 -9.87 -10.46 -27.30
N LEU A 45 -8.99 -9.89 -26.49
CA LEU A 45 -8.74 -10.32 -25.12
C LEU A 45 -9.48 -9.42 -24.11
N SER A 46 -9.81 -9.99 -22.94
CA SER A 46 -10.28 -9.20 -21.79
C SER A 46 -9.21 -8.25 -21.26
N GLY A 47 -9.57 -7.30 -20.39
CA GLY A 47 -8.64 -6.37 -19.76
C GLY A 47 -7.48 -7.09 -19.05
N GLY A 48 -7.80 -8.07 -18.21
CA GLY A 48 -6.80 -8.87 -17.51
C GLY A 48 -5.91 -9.71 -18.42
N GLN A 49 -6.49 -10.29 -19.49
CA GLN A 49 -5.70 -11.02 -20.47
C GLN A 49 -4.73 -10.10 -21.22
N ARG A 50 -5.16 -8.88 -21.58
CA ARG A 50 -4.24 -7.88 -22.17
C ARG A 50 -3.12 -7.52 -21.22
N GLN A 51 -3.44 -7.38 -19.94
CA GLN A 51 -2.43 -7.08 -18.90
C GLN A 51 -1.40 -8.23 -18.78
N ARG A 52 -1.86 -9.48 -18.76
CA ARG A 52 -0.96 -10.65 -18.75
C ARG A 52 -0.05 -10.68 -20.00
N VAL A 53 -0.56 -10.31 -21.17
CA VAL A 53 0.26 -10.20 -22.41
C VAL A 53 1.32 -9.09 -22.25
N ALA A 54 0.96 -7.94 -21.69
CA ALA A 54 1.92 -6.87 -21.43
C ALA A 54 3.03 -7.30 -20.47
N MET A 55 2.68 -8.05 -19.41
CA MET A 55 3.64 -8.65 -18.49
C MET A 55 4.52 -9.70 -19.18
N GLY A 56 3.96 -10.56 -20.02
CA GLY A 56 4.72 -11.53 -20.82
C GLY A 56 5.78 -10.85 -21.70
N ARG A 57 5.46 -9.70 -22.30
CA ARG A 57 6.41 -8.88 -23.06
C ARG A 57 7.57 -8.34 -22.21
N ALA A 58 7.31 -8.01 -20.96
CA ALA A 58 8.33 -7.54 -20.03
C ALA A 58 9.23 -8.70 -19.57
N ILE A 59 8.64 -9.84 -19.21
CA ILE A 59 9.33 -11.03 -18.70
C ILE A 59 10.28 -11.64 -19.74
N VAL A 60 9.82 -11.75 -20.99
CA VAL A 60 10.60 -12.39 -22.07
C VAL A 60 11.96 -11.74 -22.31
N ARG A 61 12.11 -10.47 -21.93
CA ARG A 61 13.35 -9.70 -22.03
C ARG A 61 14.40 -10.07 -20.97
N GLN A 62 13.99 -10.77 -19.90
CA GLN A 62 14.83 -11.05 -18.73
C GLN A 62 15.54 -9.78 -18.21
N PRO A 63 14.80 -8.75 -17.82
CA PRO A 63 15.39 -7.46 -17.45
C PRO A 63 16.10 -7.55 -16.09
N ALA A 64 17.04 -6.63 -15.83
CA ALA A 64 17.65 -6.46 -14.51
C ALA A 64 16.69 -5.84 -13.49
N ALA A 65 15.68 -5.09 -13.95
CA ALA A 65 14.62 -4.52 -13.11
C ALA A 65 13.32 -4.34 -13.91
N PHE A 66 12.17 -4.46 -13.25
CA PHE A 66 10.87 -4.08 -13.80
C PHE A 66 10.50 -2.66 -13.36
N LEU A 67 9.98 -1.89 -14.29
CA LEU A 67 9.36 -0.58 -14.03
C LEU A 67 7.89 -0.68 -14.40
N MET A 68 7.01 -0.59 -13.41
CA MET A 68 5.57 -0.68 -13.60
C MET A 68 4.92 0.63 -13.14
N ASP A 69 4.26 1.29 -14.09
CA ASP A 69 3.57 2.55 -13.85
C ASP A 69 2.06 2.31 -13.88
N GLU A 70 1.43 2.36 -12.71
CA GLU A 70 -0.01 2.15 -12.49
C GLU A 70 -0.61 0.95 -13.25
N PRO A 71 -0.03 -0.24 -13.18
CA PRO A 71 -0.40 -1.34 -14.07
C PRO A 71 -1.84 -1.85 -13.87
N LEU A 72 -2.49 -1.54 -12.76
CA LEU A 72 -3.83 -2.02 -12.42
C LEU A 72 -4.93 -0.95 -12.47
N SER A 73 -4.59 0.31 -12.80
CA SER A 73 -5.50 1.46 -12.75
C SER A 73 -6.75 1.30 -13.63
N ASN A 74 -6.63 0.61 -14.77
CA ASN A 74 -7.70 0.43 -15.75
C ASN A 74 -8.53 -0.85 -15.57
N LEU A 75 -8.41 -1.53 -14.42
CA LEU A 75 -9.12 -2.78 -14.14
C LEU A 75 -10.26 -2.53 -13.15
N ASP A 76 -11.34 -3.32 -13.30
CA ASP A 76 -12.41 -3.37 -12.30
C ASP A 76 -11.91 -3.94 -10.96
N ALA A 77 -12.65 -3.69 -9.88
CA ALA A 77 -12.23 -4.03 -8.52
C ALA A 77 -11.93 -5.53 -8.33
N LYS A 78 -12.77 -6.42 -8.87
CA LYS A 78 -12.59 -7.88 -8.75
C LYS A 78 -11.33 -8.35 -9.47
N LEU A 79 -11.15 -7.87 -10.70
CA LEU A 79 -9.98 -8.21 -11.50
C LEU A 79 -8.69 -7.62 -10.92
N ARG A 80 -8.76 -6.42 -10.31
CA ARG A 80 -7.62 -5.79 -9.63
C ARG A 80 -7.12 -6.64 -8.46
N VAL A 81 -8.03 -7.18 -7.63
CA VAL A 81 -7.65 -8.08 -6.53
C VAL A 81 -6.93 -9.32 -7.05
N GLN A 82 -7.47 -9.95 -8.10
CA GLN A 82 -6.85 -11.13 -8.72
C GLN A 82 -5.47 -10.80 -9.29
N MET A 83 -5.36 -9.71 -10.04
CA MET A 83 -4.11 -9.30 -10.69
C MET A 83 -3.02 -8.89 -9.69
N ARG A 84 -3.37 -8.30 -8.55
CA ARG A 84 -2.42 -8.04 -7.46
C ARG A 84 -1.75 -9.33 -6.98
N ALA A 85 -2.55 -10.36 -6.69
CA ALA A 85 -2.02 -11.65 -6.26
C ALA A 85 -1.10 -12.27 -7.33
N GLU A 86 -1.47 -12.18 -8.61
CA GLU A 86 -0.66 -12.68 -9.72
C GLU A 86 0.67 -11.92 -9.88
N ILE A 87 0.66 -10.59 -9.76
CA ILE A 87 1.89 -9.79 -9.84
C ILE A 87 2.80 -10.07 -8.66
N ALA A 88 2.26 -10.15 -7.44
CA ALA A 88 3.05 -10.47 -6.25
C ALA A 88 3.68 -11.89 -6.33
N ALA A 89 2.95 -12.87 -6.86
CA ALA A 89 3.50 -14.21 -7.12
C ALA A 89 4.63 -14.14 -8.16
N LEU A 90 4.40 -13.41 -9.27
CA LEU A 90 5.42 -13.24 -10.30
C LEU A 90 6.70 -12.60 -9.79
N GLN A 91 6.61 -11.56 -8.98
CA GLN A 91 7.78 -10.88 -8.41
C GLN A 91 8.63 -11.87 -7.59
N ARG A 92 7.96 -12.70 -6.77
CA ARG A 92 8.64 -13.75 -5.99
C ARG A 92 9.31 -14.79 -6.88
N ASP A 93 8.60 -15.27 -7.91
CA ASP A 93 9.09 -16.34 -8.81
C ASP A 93 10.26 -15.88 -9.66
N LEU A 94 10.25 -14.63 -10.09
CA LEU A 94 11.32 -14.07 -10.94
C LEU A 94 12.51 -13.55 -10.13
N ALA A 95 12.32 -13.20 -8.86
CA ALA A 95 13.33 -12.60 -7.98
C ALA A 95 14.03 -11.38 -8.62
N VAL A 96 13.31 -10.58 -9.41
CA VAL A 96 13.81 -9.40 -10.09
C VAL A 96 13.31 -8.15 -9.38
N THR A 97 14.20 -7.20 -9.11
CA THR A 97 13.86 -5.91 -8.54
C THR A 97 12.74 -5.24 -9.33
N THR A 98 11.69 -4.81 -8.66
CA THR A 98 10.55 -4.16 -9.29
C THR A 98 10.31 -2.80 -8.66
N ILE A 99 10.25 -1.76 -9.48
CA ILE A 99 9.75 -0.43 -9.09
C ILE A 99 8.30 -0.36 -9.58
N TYR A 100 7.39 -0.20 -8.64
CA TYR A 100 5.94 -0.19 -8.87
C TYR A 100 5.37 1.14 -8.44
N VAL A 101 4.83 1.91 -9.39
CA VAL A 101 4.15 3.18 -9.10
C VAL A 101 2.66 2.93 -9.03
N THR A 102 2.02 3.43 -8.00
CA THR A 102 0.57 3.34 -7.80
C THR A 102 0.06 4.50 -6.95
N HIS A 103 -1.20 4.85 -7.11
CA HIS A 103 -1.95 5.72 -6.21
C HIS A 103 -2.88 4.90 -5.27
N ASP A 104 -2.93 3.59 -5.42
CA ASP A 104 -3.72 2.69 -4.56
C ASP A 104 -2.86 2.23 -3.37
N GLN A 105 -3.23 2.67 -2.18
CA GLN A 105 -2.51 2.31 -0.95
C GLN A 105 -2.52 0.81 -0.68
N VAL A 106 -3.62 0.12 -1.01
CA VAL A 106 -3.72 -1.33 -0.80
C VAL A 106 -2.71 -2.07 -1.66
N GLU A 107 -2.48 -1.61 -2.90
CA GLU A 107 -1.43 -2.15 -3.76
C GLU A 107 -0.04 -1.95 -3.14
N ALA A 108 0.28 -0.71 -2.76
CA ALA A 108 1.57 -0.38 -2.16
C ALA A 108 1.84 -1.18 -0.88
N MET A 109 0.86 -1.22 0.03
CA MET A 109 1.01 -1.85 1.35
C MET A 109 1.01 -3.39 1.32
N THR A 110 0.42 -4.01 0.27
CA THR A 110 0.32 -5.47 0.17
C THR A 110 1.36 -6.11 -0.73
N MET A 111 1.96 -5.35 -1.64
CA MET A 111 2.89 -5.87 -2.65
C MET A 111 4.33 -5.40 -2.46
N GLY A 112 4.54 -4.24 -1.84
CA GLY A 112 5.86 -3.64 -1.68
C GLY A 112 6.62 -4.22 -0.49
N ASP A 113 7.89 -4.58 -0.68
CA ASP A 113 8.83 -4.83 0.42
C ASP A 113 9.21 -3.52 1.12
N ARG A 114 9.28 -2.45 0.34
CA ARG A 114 9.47 -1.06 0.79
C ARG A 114 8.56 -0.14 -0.02
N VAL A 115 8.02 0.86 0.65
CA VAL A 115 7.15 1.86 0.03
C VAL A 115 7.75 3.25 0.23
N ALA A 116 7.81 4.02 -0.85
CA ALA A 116 8.19 5.42 -0.84
C ALA A 116 6.94 6.29 -0.93
N VAL A 117 6.68 7.09 0.09
CA VAL A 117 5.57 8.05 0.13
C VAL A 117 6.06 9.40 -0.38
N LEU A 118 5.41 9.91 -1.43
CA LEU A 118 5.73 11.21 -2.02
C LEU A 118 4.57 12.19 -1.86
N LYS A 119 4.90 13.46 -1.66
CA LYS A 119 3.96 14.58 -1.68
C LYS A 119 4.57 15.74 -2.44
N ASP A 120 3.86 16.25 -3.44
CA ASP A 120 4.29 17.42 -4.25
C ASP A 120 5.71 17.25 -4.83
N GLY A 121 6.09 16.03 -5.22
CA GLY A 121 7.42 15.69 -5.73
C GLY A 121 8.49 15.49 -4.66
N TYR A 122 8.19 15.68 -3.38
CA TYR A 122 9.12 15.48 -2.28
C TYR A 122 8.89 14.14 -1.58
N LEU A 123 9.99 13.43 -1.32
CA LEU A 123 9.97 12.21 -0.54
C LEU A 123 9.64 12.51 0.92
N GLN A 124 8.61 11.87 1.44
CA GLN A 124 8.17 12.03 2.83
C GLN A 124 8.74 10.96 3.75
N GLN A 125 8.70 9.70 3.30
CA GLN A 125 9.25 8.55 4.05
C GLN A 125 9.45 7.37 3.09
N VAL A 126 10.46 6.53 3.37
CA VAL A 126 10.66 5.22 2.70
C VAL A 126 10.89 4.17 3.74
N ASP A 127 9.96 3.24 3.88
CA ASP A 127 10.08 2.16 4.85
C ASP A 127 9.29 0.91 4.41
N THR A 128 9.29 -0.11 5.26
CA THR A 128 8.36 -1.25 5.12
C THR A 128 6.92 -0.75 5.30
N PRO A 129 5.94 -1.43 4.69
CA PRO A 129 4.52 -1.11 4.90
C PRO A 129 4.15 -0.99 6.37
N GLN A 130 4.58 -1.93 7.20
CA GLN A 130 4.29 -1.94 8.63
C GLN A 130 4.84 -0.70 9.35
N ASN A 131 6.10 -0.31 9.07
CA ASN A 131 6.69 0.87 9.70
C ASN A 131 6.02 2.17 9.27
N LEU A 132 5.62 2.29 7.99
CA LEU A 132 4.86 3.46 7.51
C LEU A 132 3.53 3.62 8.27
N TYR A 133 2.91 2.50 8.62
CA TYR A 133 1.65 2.48 9.36
C TYR A 133 1.86 2.77 10.86
N ASP A 134 2.80 2.09 11.51
CA ASP A 134 3.01 2.15 12.96
C ASP A 134 3.84 3.34 13.39
N ARG A 135 4.75 3.82 12.52
CA ARG A 135 5.77 4.83 12.83
C ARG A 135 5.91 5.86 11.71
N PRO A 136 4.85 6.62 11.40
CA PRO A 136 4.92 7.66 10.38
C PRO A 136 5.87 8.77 10.83
N ASP A 137 6.76 9.22 9.93
CA ASP A 137 7.76 10.27 10.21
C ASP A 137 7.14 11.66 10.35
N ASN A 138 5.94 11.85 9.80
CA ASN A 138 5.22 13.13 9.87
C ASN A 138 3.70 12.94 9.77
N VAL A 139 2.98 14.02 10.06
CA VAL A 139 1.51 14.06 10.07
C VAL A 139 0.92 13.67 8.72
N PHE A 140 1.57 14.06 7.62
CA PHE A 140 1.09 13.72 6.28
C PHE A 140 1.11 12.19 6.06
N VAL A 141 2.23 11.53 6.36
CA VAL A 141 2.35 10.08 6.21
C VAL A 141 1.33 9.37 7.10
N GLY A 142 1.18 9.81 8.37
CA GLY A 142 0.22 9.23 9.31
C GLY A 142 -1.23 9.32 8.82
N ALA A 143 -1.61 10.49 8.27
CA ALA A 143 -2.95 10.71 7.72
C ALA A 143 -3.16 10.01 6.38
N PHE A 144 -2.11 9.93 5.54
CA PHE A 144 -2.20 9.37 4.20
C PHE A 144 -2.22 7.84 4.22
N ILE A 145 -1.43 7.20 5.09
CA ILE A 145 -1.32 5.74 5.17
C ILE A 145 -2.41 5.18 6.09
N GLY A 146 -3.24 4.33 5.53
CA GLY A 146 -4.36 3.64 6.21
C GLY A 146 -5.71 3.91 5.53
N SER A 147 -6.58 2.90 5.56
CA SER A 147 -7.95 3.01 5.05
C SER A 147 -8.89 2.31 6.05
N PRO A 148 -9.72 3.09 6.76
CA PRO A 148 -9.85 4.54 6.74
C PRO A 148 -8.61 5.29 7.24
N SER A 149 -8.54 6.60 6.91
CA SER A 149 -7.43 7.46 7.33
C SER A 149 -7.41 7.70 8.85
N MET A 150 -6.23 8.01 9.39
CA MET A 150 -6.07 8.40 10.80
C MET A 150 -6.90 9.66 11.11
N ASN A 151 -7.61 9.64 12.24
CA ASN A 151 -8.27 10.83 12.75
C ASN A 151 -7.22 11.76 13.36
N LEU A 152 -7.22 13.03 12.96
CA LEU A 152 -6.30 14.05 13.45
C LEU A 152 -7.03 15.13 14.21
N TYR A 153 -6.56 15.44 15.42
CA TYR A 153 -7.14 16.47 16.28
C TYR A 153 -6.03 17.43 16.73
N GLU A 154 -6.34 18.73 16.73
CA GLU A 154 -5.52 19.71 17.41
C GLU A 154 -5.79 19.63 18.90
N GLY A 155 -4.76 19.60 19.71
CA GLY A 155 -4.85 19.49 21.15
C GLY A 155 -3.67 20.13 21.86
N GLN A 156 -3.66 20.02 23.15
CA GLN A 156 -2.58 20.50 24.02
C GLN A 156 -2.14 19.38 24.94
N ILE A 157 -0.84 19.32 25.17
CA ILE A 157 -0.24 18.41 26.14
C ILE A 157 0.09 19.18 27.42
N ASP A 158 -0.27 18.62 28.55
CA ASP A 158 0.06 19.13 29.88
C ASP A 158 0.82 18.03 30.63
N ILE A 159 2.02 18.36 31.13
CA ILE A 159 2.89 17.41 31.82
C ILE A 159 2.79 17.64 33.31
N SER A 160 2.65 16.58 34.09
CA SER A 160 2.60 16.63 35.55
C SER A 160 3.39 15.46 36.15
N GLY A 161 4.50 15.78 36.83
CA GLY A 161 5.40 14.76 37.36
C GLY A 161 5.99 13.88 36.25
N ASP A 162 5.87 12.57 36.39
CA ASP A 162 6.34 11.58 35.40
C ASP A 162 5.30 11.20 34.35
N GLY A 163 4.08 11.71 34.48
CA GLY A 163 2.96 11.53 33.54
C GLY A 163 2.47 12.85 32.96
N GLY A 164 1.25 12.83 32.43
CA GLY A 164 0.62 14.02 31.87
C GLY A 164 -0.76 13.72 31.33
N SER A 165 -1.28 14.65 30.54
CA SER A 165 -2.52 14.50 29.82
C SER A 165 -2.47 15.20 28.48
N VAL A 166 -3.32 14.77 27.58
CA VAL A 166 -3.57 15.45 26.32
C VAL A 166 -5.04 15.83 26.26
N THR A 167 -5.31 17.10 25.91
CA THR A 167 -6.66 17.65 25.79
C THR A 167 -6.95 18.02 24.36
N PHE A 168 -8.09 17.59 23.81
CA PHE A 168 -8.58 17.98 22.50
C PHE A 168 -10.11 18.08 22.52
N GLY A 169 -10.65 19.17 21.99
CA GLY A 169 -12.05 19.50 22.14
C GLY A 169 -12.47 19.52 23.62
N SER A 170 -13.48 18.72 23.98
CA SER A 170 -13.95 18.55 25.38
C SER A 170 -13.34 17.32 26.08
N HIS A 171 -12.42 16.61 25.43
CA HIS A 171 -11.88 15.35 25.93
C HIS A 171 -10.47 15.54 26.51
N ARG A 172 -10.18 14.77 27.57
CA ARG A 172 -8.87 14.74 28.20
C ARG A 172 -8.46 13.31 28.46
N PHE A 173 -7.31 12.91 27.88
CA PHE A 173 -6.74 11.57 28.06
C PHE A 173 -5.49 11.65 28.92
N SER A 174 -5.33 10.70 29.83
CA SER A 174 -4.11 10.58 30.61
C SER A 174 -3.00 9.95 29.78
N LEU A 175 -1.78 10.46 29.96
CA LEU A 175 -0.56 9.92 29.42
C LEU A 175 0.28 9.36 30.58
N ASP A 176 0.50 8.06 30.57
CA ASP A 176 1.25 7.36 31.59
C ASP A 176 2.76 7.60 31.42
N GLU A 177 3.54 7.37 32.49
CA GLU A 177 5.01 7.52 32.51
C GLU A 177 5.71 6.82 31.34
N HIS A 178 5.25 5.61 30.98
CA HIS A 178 5.85 4.84 29.90
C HIS A 178 5.78 5.53 28.52
N VAL A 179 4.79 6.41 28.30
CA VAL A 179 4.67 7.21 27.07
C VAL A 179 5.84 8.20 26.98
N PHE A 180 6.17 8.84 28.08
CA PHE A 180 7.28 9.79 28.15
C PHE A 180 8.64 9.10 28.16
N ALA A 181 8.73 7.90 28.74
CA ALA A 181 9.93 7.07 28.66
C ALA A 181 10.22 6.62 27.23
N ALA A 182 9.19 6.22 26.50
CA ALA A 182 9.31 5.81 25.08
C ALA A 182 9.56 7.00 24.14
N ARG A 183 9.10 8.21 24.52
CA ARG A 183 9.16 9.43 23.69
C ARG A 183 9.63 10.64 24.54
N PRO A 184 10.90 10.69 24.94
CA PRO A 184 11.41 11.76 25.84
C PRO A 184 11.23 13.18 25.28
N GLY A 185 11.21 13.32 23.95
CA GLY A 185 11.00 14.60 23.27
C GLY A 185 9.65 15.25 23.57
N LEU A 186 8.63 14.49 24.01
CA LEU A 186 7.34 15.04 24.41
C LEU A 186 7.42 16.01 25.57
N LYS A 187 8.41 15.84 26.48
CA LYS A 187 8.62 16.75 27.61
C LYS A 187 8.88 18.20 27.18
N GLY A 188 9.37 18.41 25.97
CA GLY A 188 9.58 19.75 25.40
C GLY A 188 8.31 20.44 24.89
N TYR A 189 7.16 19.76 24.93
CA TYR A 189 5.87 20.27 24.42
C TYR A 189 4.88 20.61 25.52
N ASP A 190 5.31 20.68 26.77
CA ASP A 190 4.45 21.07 27.88
C ASP A 190 3.75 22.41 27.61
N GLY A 191 2.43 22.46 27.76
CA GLY A 191 1.58 23.61 27.47
C GLY A 191 1.51 24.01 25.98
N LYS A 192 2.13 23.25 25.07
CA LYS A 192 2.16 23.59 23.63
C LYS A 192 1.07 22.85 22.83
N PRO A 193 0.65 23.46 21.71
CA PRO A 193 -0.24 22.77 20.78
C PRO A 193 0.46 21.56 20.15
N VAL A 194 -0.28 20.47 20.00
CA VAL A 194 0.13 19.22 19.37
C VAL A 194 -0.96 18.71 18.45
N ILE A 195 -0.60 17.87 17.50
CA ILE A 195 -1.56 17.10 16.68
C ILE A 195 -1.62 15.70 17.27
N ILE A 196 -2.84 15.26 17.59
CA ILE A 196 -3.15 13.93 18.10
C ILE A 196 -3.70 13.11 16.95
N GLY A 197 -3.06 11.98 16.65
CA GLY A 197 -3.53 11.01 15.67
C GLY A 197 -4.09 9.78 16.36
N ILE A 198 -5.30 9.38 16.00
CA ILE A 198 -5.94 8.14 16.48
C ILE A 198 -6.45 7.38 15.27
N ARG A 199 -6.02 6.15 15.12
CA ARG A 199 -6.50 5.31 14.03
C ARG A 199 -7.93 4.85 14.29
N PRO A 200 -8.77 4.68 13.24
CA PRO A 200 -10.15 4.24 13.41
C PRO A 200 -10.31 2.93 14.18
N GLU A 201 -9.40 1.97 13.99
CA GLU A 201 -9.38 0.69 14.67
C GLU A 201 -9.00 0.75 16.15
N ASP A 202 -8.43 1.87 16.61
CA ASP A 202 -8.14 2.11 18.03
C ASP A 202 -9.38 2.59 18.80
N PHE A 203 -10.50 2.84 18.10
CA PHE A 203 -11.80 3.13 18.74
C PHE A 203 -12.61 1.87 18.89
N GLU A 204 -12.92 1.55 20.12
CA GLU A 204 -13.76 0.40 20.46
C GLU A 204 -15.02 0.86 21.24
N ASP A 205 -16.13 0.13 21.08
CA ASP A 205 -17.33 0.38 21.87
C ASP A 205 -17.03 0.02 23.34
N ALA A 206 -17.15 1.02 24.23
CA ALA A 206 -16.92 0.84 25.66
C ALA A 206 -17.81 -0.22 26.33
N ALA A 207 -18.93 -0.59 25.70
CA ALA A 207 -19.79 -1.67 26.17
C ALA A 207 -19.20 -3.07 25.84
N MET A 208 -18.27 -3.15 24.89
CA MET A 208 -17.66 -4.42 24.45
C MET A 208 -16.29 -4.68 25.07
N VAL A 209 -15.71 -3.70 25.76
CA VAL A 209 -14.37 -3.78 26.33
C VAL A 209 -14.43 -3.60 27.85
N GLU A 210 -14.03 -4.62 28.61
CA GLU A 210 -13.95 -4.56 30.06
C GLU A 210 -12.66 -3.90 30.54
N GLY A 211 -12.72 -3.20 31.68
CA GLY A 211 -11.54 -2.69 32.39
C GLY A 211 -10.90 -1.43 31.82
N VAL A 212 -11.49 -0.78 30.81
CA VAL A 212 -10.99 0.49 30.27
C VAL A 212 -11.28 1.62 31.28
N PRO A 213 -10.26 2.35 31.76
CA PRO A 213 -10.43 3.45 32.68
C PRO A 213 -11.20 4.61 32.05
N ASP A 214 -11.97 5.36 32.87
CA ASP A 214 -12.81 6.45 32.37
C ASP A 214 -12.04 7.56 31.67
N ASN A 215 -10.78 7.78 32.07
CA ASN A 215 -9.88 8.76 31.46
C ASN A 215 -9.33 8.35 30.07
N ARG A 216 -9.75 7.19 29.55
CA ARG A 216 -9.52 6.72 28.19
C ARG A 216 -10.80 6.54 27.40
N ARG A 217 -11.92 7.04 27.93
CA ARG A 217 -13.23 6.99 27.26
C ARG A 217 -13.58 8.35 26.69
N LEU A 218 -14.25 8.35 25.56
CA LEU A 218 -14.86 9.54 24.98
C LEU A 218 -16.32 9.24 24.64
N THR A 219 -17.13 10.27 24.68
CA THR A 219 -18.52 10.20 24.22
C THR A 219 -18.62 10.91 22.88
N SER A 220 -19.14 10.22 21.89
CA SER A 220 -19.37 10.77 20.55
C SER A 220 -20.77 10.45 20.08
N ARG A 221 -21.26 11.24 19.12
CA ARG A 221 -22.54 10.99 18.45
C ARG A 221 -22.27 10.39 17.08
N VAL A 222 -22.85 9.23 16.82
CA VAL A 222 -22.84 8.65 15.47
C VAL A 222 -23.68 9.52 14.55
N SER A 223 -23.08 10.07 13.50
CA SER A 223 -23.75 10.92 12.51
C SER A 223 -24.07 10.16 11.22
N LEU A 224 -23.27 9.16 10.88
CA LEU A 224 -23.42 8.35 9.68
C LEU A 224 -23.00 6.91 9.95
N ILE A 225 -23.72 5.97 9.38
CA ILE A 225 -23.38 4.54 9.37
C ILE A 225 -23.32 4.12 7.91
N GLU A 226 -22.16 3.59 7.49
CA GLU A 226 -21.98 3.00 6.17
C GLU A 226 -21.91 1.48 6.33
N SER A 227 -22.87 0.77 5.72
CA SER A 227 -22.88 -0.69 5.69
C SER A 227 -22.02 -1.16 4.52
N LEU A 228 -20.94 -1.87 4.82
CA LEU A 228 -20.02 -2.40 3.80
C LEU A 228 -20.45 -3.76 3.22
N GLY A 229 -21.70 -4.13 3.38
CA GLY A 229 -22.31 -5.35 2.79
C GLY A 229 -22.27 -6.54 3.72
#